data_3380977db048b128b3caa4bb4f8d85b2
#
_entry.id   3380977db048b128b3caa4bb4f8d85b2
#
_cell.length_a   1.000
_cell.length_b   1.000
_cell.length_c   1.000
_cell.angle_alpha   90.00
_cell.angle_beta   90.00
_cell.angle_gamma   90.00
#
_symmetry.space_group_name_H-M   'P 1'
#
loop_
_entity.id
_entity.type
_entity.pdbx_description
1 polymer ?
#
loop_
_entity_poly.entity_id
_entity_poly.type
_entity_poly.pdbx_seq_one_letter_code
_entity_poly.pdbx_strand_id
1 'polypeptide(L)'
;MKINCLILLFLLSLISCKTKEEMMSNYVLCARNQVGKTYLEELNSKGPKVFSNAGLIWYCRAQAGLSTSSTIYVSWKDVKKPKVGANVYAITKFNGASVSSDLLGVIVSVNPTMVVAGDPEKGILTKHLLEFKKDYLWIEYQYVDF
;
A
#
# COMPACT_ATOMS: atom_id res chain seq x y z
N MET A 1 40.94 -28.39 -13.89
CA MET A 1 40.15 -27.15 -14.04
C MET A 1 38.69 -27.50 -14.23
N LYS A 2 38.03 -28.19 -13.27
CA LYS A 2 36.60 -28.61 -13.33
C LYS A 2 35.77 -28.23 -12.09
N ILE A 3 36.32 -27.40 -11.18
CA ILE A 3 35.69 -27.07 -9.89
C ILE A 3 34.79 -25.82 -9.98
N ASN A 4 34.95 -24.99 -11.00
CA ASN A 4 34.25 -23.69 -11.06
C ASN A 4 32.78 -23.75 -11.52
N CYS A 5 32.35 -24.86 -12.15
CA CYS A 5 30.95 -24.94 -12.66
C CYS A 5 29.95 -25.27 -11.54
N LEU A 6 30.35 -26.05 -10.54
CA LEU A 6 29.48 -26.47 -9.44
C LEU A 6 29.19 -25.31 -8.47
N ILE A 7 30.18 -24.45 -8.24
CA ILE A 7 30.05 -23.27 -7.36
C ILE A 7 29.14 -22.23 -8.01
N LEU A 8 29.19 -22.07 -9.32
CA LEU A 8 28.31 -21.13 -10.05
C LEU A 8 26.86 -21.59 -10.03
N LEU A 9 26.60 -22.90 -10.11
CA LEU A 9 25.24 -23.45 -9.97
C LEU A 9 24.69 -23.31 -8.55
N PHE A 10 25.51 -23.36 -7.52
CA PHE A 10 25.08 -23.15 -6.14
C PHE A 10 24.81 -21.69 -5.83
N LEU A 11 25.49 -20.74 -6.45
CA LEU A 11 25.23 -19.31 -6.32
C LEU A 11 23.95 -18.85 -7.05
N LEU A 12 23.57 -19.52 -8.13
CA LEU A 12 22.33 -19.27 -8.85
C LEU A 12 21.08 -19.78 -8.13
N SER A 13 21.20 -20.73 -7.22
CA SER A 13 20.08 -21.25 -6.41
C SER A 13 19.68 -20.35 -5.24
N LEU A 14 20.45 -19.29 -4.95
CA LEU A 14 20.19 -18.32 -3.88
C LEU A 14 19.37 -17.10 -4.35
N ILE A 15 18.86 -17.09 -5.57
CA ILE A 15 17.82 -16.12 -5.97
C ILE A 15 16.53 -16.58 -5.30
N SER A 16 16.41 -16.26 -4.03
CA SER A 16 15.19 -16.49 -3.24
C SER A 16 14.05 -15.69 -3.89
N CYS A 17 13.20 -16.38 -4.62
CA CYS A 17 11.96 -15.80 -5.10
C CYS A 17 11.09 -15.51 -3.86
N LYS A 18 10.85 -14.24 -3.57
CA LYS A 18 10.00 -13.83 -2.43
C LYS A 18 8.63 -14.48 -2.56
N THR A 19 8.14 -15.06 -1.47
CA THR A 19 6.77 -15.58 -1.42
C THR A 19 5.74 -14.45 -1.44
N LYS A 20 4.51 -14.76 -1.82
CA LYS A 20 3.39 -13.79 -1.78
C LYS A 20 3.19 -13.20 -0.38
N GLU A 21 3.30 -14.03 0.65
CA GLU A 21 3.19 -13.63 2.05
C GLU A 21 4.32 -12.70 2.47
N GLU A 22 5.54 -13.01 2.05
CA GLU A 22 6.70 -12.16 2.30
C GLU A 22 6.59 -10.81 1.61
N MET A 23 6.15 -10.78 0.34
CA MET A 23 5.91 -9.52 -0.36
C MET A 23 4.84 -8.69 0.33
N MET A 24 3.74 -9.31 0.78
CA MET A 24 2.69 -8.60 1.51
C MET A 24 3.15 -8.10 2.88
N SER A 25 3.92 -8.89 3.61
CA SER A 25 4.54 -8.49 4.87
C SER A 25 5.47 -7.29 4.67
N ASN A 26 6.31 -7.31 3.64
CA ASN A 26 7.21 -6.22 3.29
C ASN A 26 6.44 -4.96 2.88
N TYR A 27 5.31 -5.11 2.19
CA TYR A 27 4.43 -3.98 1.83
C TYR A 27 3.87 -3.28 3.06
N VAL A 28 3.32 -4.04 4.00
CA VAL A 28 2.78 -3.51 5.26
C VAL A 28 3.88 -2.88 6.12
N LEU A 29 5.03 -3.53 6.22
CA LEU A 29 6.18 -3.01 6.95
C LEU A 29 6.69 -1.71 6.34
N CYS A 30 6.78 -1.64 5.01
CA CYS A 30 7.13 -0.41 4.32
C CYS A 30 6.17 0.72 4.68
N ALA A 31 4.85 0.49 4.62
CA ALA A 31 3.86 1.52 4.97
C ALA A 31 4.04 2.03 6.42
N ARG A 32 4.22 1.13 7.37
CA ARG A 32 4.49 1.49 8.78
C ARG A 32 5.75 2.35 8.96
N ASN A 33 6.80 2.05 8.20
CA ASN A 33 8.07 2.77 8.25
C ASN A 33 8.00 4.18 7.66
N GLN A 34 6.90 4.54 6.98
CA GLN A 34 6.71 5.89 6.46
C GLN A 34 6.01 6.82 7.46
N VAL A 35 5.51 6.31 8.58
CA VAL A 35 4.90 7.14 9.64
C VAL A 35 5.88 8.21 10.10
N GLY A 36 5.40 9.46 10.23
CA GLY A 36 6.20 10.63 10.54
C GLY A 36 6.79 11.36 9.33
N LYS A 37 6.64 10.82 8.11
CA LYS A 37 7.05 11.51 6.88
C LYS A 37 6.05 12.60 6.50
N THR A 38 6.53 13.56 5.71
CA THR A 38 5.69 14.64 5.19
C THR A 38 4.63 14.10 4.22
N TYR A 39 3.42 14.59 4.35
CA TYR A 39 2.32 14.34 3.42
C TYR A 39 2.07 15.58 2.56
N LEU A 40 1.85 15.38 1.27
CA LEU A 40 1.32 16.36 0.32
C LEU A 40 0.25 15.68 -0.54
N GLU A 41 -0.87 16.35 -0.75
CA GLU A 41 -2.01 15.83 -1.51
C GLU A 41 -1.72 15.72 -3.02
N GLU A 42 -0.64 16.31 -3.49
CA GLU A 42 -0.23 16.25 -4.89
C GLU A 42 0.06 14.81 -5.33
N LEU A 43 -0.63 14.36 -6.37
CA LEU A 43 -0.61 12.98 -6.90
C LEU A 43 0.78 12.43 -7.24
N ASN A 44 1.79 13.28 -7.40
CA ASN A 44 3.13 12.89 -7.83
C ASN A 44 4.14 12.71 -6.68
N SER A 45 3.74 12.92 -5.44
CA SER A 45 4.63 12.79 -4.28
C SER A 45 4.84 11.32 -3.90
N LYS A 46 5.84 10.66 -4.53
CA LYS A 46 6.10 9.21 -4.43
C LYS A 46 7.20 8.81 -3.43
N GLY A 47 7.58 9.71 -2.51
CA GLY A 47 8.63 9.42 -1.51
C GLY A 47 10.06 9.55 -2.04
N PRO A 48 11.08 9.21 -1.23
CA PRO A 48 11.00 8.71 0.15
C PRO A 48 10.82 9.79 1.23
N LYS A 49 10.88 11.07 0.89
CA LYS A 49 10.78 12.18 1.87
C LYS A 49 9.35 12.69 2.04
N VAL A 50 8.61 12.76 0.95
CA VAL A 50 7.26 13.31 0.88
C VAL A 50 6.36 12.34 0.13
N PHE A 51 5.14 12.13 0.61
CA PHE A 51 4.18 11.20 0.02
C PHE A 51 2.81 11.85 -0.14
N SER A 52 2.13 11.51 -1.23
CA SER A 52 0.67 11.47 -1.28
C SER A 52 0.18 10.07 -0.86
N ASN A 53 -1.12 9.88 -0.65
CA ASN A 53 -1.66 8.55 -0.35
C ASN A 53 -1.36 7.55 -1.47
N ALA A 54 -1.57 7.94 -2.73
CA ALA A 54 -1.24 7.11 -3.89
C ALA A 54 0.28 6.86 -4.00
N GLY A 55 1.09 7.88 -3.75
CA GLY A 55 2.55 7.79 -3.76
C GLY A 55 3.10 6.85 -2.69
N LEU A 56 2.52 6.85 -1.49
CA LEU A 56 2.86 5.92 -0.41
C LEU A 56 2.63 4.47 -0.83
N ILE A 57 1.47 4.19 -1.39
CA ILE A 57 1.11 2.85 -1.86
C ILE A 57 2.04 2.41 -2.99
N TRP A 58 2.26 3.27 -3.98
CA TRP A 58 3.14 2.99 -5.11
C TRP A 58 4.58 2.69 -4.65
N TYR A 59 5.13 3.55 -3.78
CA TYR A 59 6.47 3.36 -3.22
C TYR A 59 6.60 2.05 -2.46
N CYS A 60 5.66 1.75 -1.56
CA CYS A 60 5.73 0.54 -0.76
C CYS A 60 5.50 -0.74 -1.58
N ARG A 61 4.70 -0.69 -2.65
CA ARG A 61 4.61 -1.79 -3.62
C ARG A 61 5.96 -2.07 -4.29
N ALA A 62 6.64 -1.04 -4.76
CA ALA A 62 7.95 -1.17 -5.38
C ALA A 62 8.96 -1.79 -4.42
N GLN A 63 9.02 -1.31 -3.17
CA GLN A 63 9.92 -1.85 -2.14
C GLN A 63 9.61 -3.30 -1.77
N ALA A 64 8.35 -3.70 -1.80
CA ALA A 64 7.93 -5.07 -1.52
C ALA A 64 8.19 -6.05 -2.67
N GLY A 65 8.47 -5.55 -3.88
CA GLY A 65 8.57 -6.37 -5.08
C GLY A 65 7.22 -6.70 -5.71
N LEU A 66 6.16 -5.98 -5.34
CA LEU A 66 4.85 -6.05 -5.97
C LEU A 66 4.86 -5.28 -7.29
N SER A 67 4.06 -5.71 -8.27
CA SER A 67 3.97 -5.01 -9.56
C SER A 67 3.62 -3.53 -9.39
N THR A 68 4.38 -2.68 -10.09
CA THR A 68 4.20 -1.22 -10.12
C THR A 68 3.64 -0.74 -11.45
N SER A 69 2.86 -1.58 -12.16
CA SER A 69 2.24 -1.14 -13.40
C SER A 69 1.51 0.19 -13.19
N SER A 70 1.52 1.05 -14.20
CA SER A 70 1.06 2.45 -14.13
C SER A 70 -0.40 2.63 -13.70
N THR A 71 -1.18 1.57 -13.75
CA THR A 71 -2.54 1.49 -13.22
C THR A 71 -2.51 0.79 -11.86
N ILE A 72 -2.51 1.58 -10.81
CA ILE A 72 -2.62 1.12 -9.40
C ILE A 72 -3.81 0.15 -9.23
N TYR A 73 -4.77 0.17 -10.12
CA TYR A 73 -6.05 -0.52 -10.04
C TYR A 73 -6.08 -1.93 -10.68
N VAL A 74 -5.17 -2.26 -11.60
CA VAL A 74 -5.30 -3.46 -12.46
C VAL A 74 -4.95 -4.77 -11.75
N SER A 75 -4.26 -4.73 -10.62
CA SER A 75 -3.83 -5.93 -9.90
C SER A 75 -4.45 -6.08 -8.48
N TRP A 76 -5.54 -5.35 -8.21
CA TRP A 76 -6.20 -5.38 -6.92
C TRP A 76 -7.62 -5.89 -7.06
N LYS A 77 -8.02 -6.79 -6.17
CA LYS A 77 -9.41 -7.27 -6.05
C LYS A 77 -10.12 -6.62 -4.89
N ASP A 78 -11.36 -6.27 -5.11
CA ASP A 78 -12.24 -5.79 -4.06
C ASP A 78 -12.46 -6.88 -3.00
N VAL A 79 -12.35 -6.50 -1.75
CA VAL A 79 -12.62 -7.39 -0.61
C VAL A 79 -13.68 -6.78 0.29
N LYS A 80 -14.62 -7.61 0.73
CA LYS A 80 -15.78 -7.17 1.52
C LYS A 80 -15.44 -6.76 2.96
N LYS A 81 -14.30 -7.20 3.47
CA LYS A 81 -13.88 -6.97 4.86
C LYS A 81 -12.45 -6.41 4.90
N PRO A 82 -12.12 -5.61 5.93
CA PRO A 82 -10.76 -5.17 6.16
C PRO A 82 -9.81 -6.37 6.23
N LYS A 83 -8.68 -6.27 5.56
CA LYS A 83 -7.59 -7.26 5.58
C LYS A 83 -6.26 -6.53 5.66
N VAL A 84 -5.31 -7.04 6.45
CA VAL A 84 -3.96 -6.48 6.53
C VAL A 84 -3.31 -6.49 5.15
N GLY A 85 -2.76 -5.35 4.73
CA GLY A 85 -2.21 -5.12 3.40
C GLY A 85 -3.24 -4.69 2.34
N ALA A 86 -4.54 -4.61 2.68
CA ALA A 86 -5.51 -4.02 1.77
C ALA A 86 -5.38 -2.50 1.73
N ASN A 87 -5.60 -1.92 0.56
CA ASN A 87 -5.79 -0.49 0.40
C ASN A 87 -7.21 -0.10 0.81
N VAL A 88 -7.34 1.09 1.36
CA VAL A 88 -8.61 1.69 1.74
C VAL A 88 -8.97 2.78 0.75
N TYR A 89 -10.14 2.66 0.15
CA TYR A 89 -10.76 3.68 -0.69
C TYR A 89 -11.97 4.26 0.02
N ALA A 90 -12.12 5.56 -0.06
CA ALA A 90 -13.31 6.24 0.41
C ALA A 90 -14.06 6.84 -0.76
N ILE A 91 -15.37 6.76 -0.71
CA ILE A 91 -16.24 7.41 -1.68
C ILE A 91 -16.78 8.67 -1.05
N THR A 92 -16.35 9.80 -1.61
CA THR A 92 -16.81 11.12 -1.19
C THR A 92 -18.21 11.42 -1.67
N LYS A 93 -18.87 12.31 -0.94
CA LYS A 93 -20.27 12.69 -1.16
C LYS A 93 -20.57 13.03 -2.61
N PHE A 94 -21.68 12.50 -3.05
CA PHE A 94 -22.36 12.78 -4.29
C PHE A 94 -22.82 14.24 -4.34
N ASN A 95 -22.24 15.04 -5.23
CA ASN A 95 -22.83 16.28 -5.69
C ASN A 95 -23.40 16.04 -7.09
N GLY A 96 -24.58 15.44 -7.13
CA GLY A 96 -25.48 15.39 -8.30
C GLY A 96 -25.05 14.64 -9.54
N ALA A 97 -23.76 14.38 -9.82
CA ALA A 97 -23.34 13.72 -11.05
C ALA A 97 -21.96 13.05 -11.05
N SER A 98 -21.12 13.23 -10.05
CA SER A 98 -19.79 12.57 -10.02
C SER A 98 -19.50 11.94 -8.67
N VAL A 99 -19.11 10.66 -8.70
CA VAL A 99 -18.56 9.94 -7.55
C VAL A 99 -17.05 10.05 -7.65
N SER A 100 -16.40 10.69 -6.69
CA SER A 100 -14.96 10.64 -6.57
C SER A 100 -14.58 9.56 -5.56
N SER A 101 -13.61 8.75 -5.89
CA SER A 101 -13.01 7.78 -4.96
C SER A 101 -11.62 8.26 -4.56
N ASP A 102 -11.42 8.45 -3.27
CA ASP A 102 -10.14 8.87 -2.72
C ASP A 102 -9.41 7.65 -2.14
N LEU A 103 -8.17 7.48 -2.53
CA LEU A 103 -7.31 6.47 -1.95
C LEU A 103 -6.78 6.98 -0.61
N LEU A 104 -7.19 6.37 0.49
CA LEU A 104 -6.87 6.84 1.84
C LEU A 104 -5.54 6.29 2.36
N GLY A 105 -5.25 5.00 2.17
CA GLY A 105 -4.06 4.40 2.71
C GLY A 105 -4.06 2.88 2.74
N VAL A 106 -3.23 2.30 3.62
CA VAL A 106 -2.96 0.86 3.74
C VAL A 106 -3.37 0.34 5.10
N ILE A 107 -4.15 -0.74 5.16
CA ILE A 107 -4.50 -1.42 6.41
C ILE A 107 -3.27 -2.16 6.94
N VAL A 108 -2.86 -1.80 8.15
CA VAL A 108 -1.69 -2.40 8.83
C VAL A 108 -2.06 -3.28 10.02
N SER A 109 -3.31 -3.23 10.48
CA SER A 109 -3.87 -4.08 11.54
C SER A 109 -5.38 -4.21 11.33
N VAL A 110 -6.00 -5.29 11.81
CA VAL A 110 -7.47 -5.51 11.73
C VAL A 110 -8.15 -5.59 13.10
N ASN A 111 -7.41 -5.74 14.19
CA ASN A 111 -7.94 -5.79 15.56
C ASN A 111 -7.10 -4.93 16.52
N PRO A 112 -7.38 -3.61 16.67
CA PRO A 112 -8.33 -2.80 15.91
C PRO A 112 -7.88 -2.57 14.46
N THR A 113 -8.81 -2.16 13.58
CA THR A 113 -8.44 -1.84 12.20
C THR A 113 -7.74 -0.49 12.13
N MET A 114 -6.45 -0.54 11.83
CA MET A 114 -5.58 0.63 11.72
C MET A 114 -5.10 0.81 10.27
N VAL A 115 -5.06 2.05 9.83
CA VAL A 115 -4.66 2.46 8.47
C VAL A 115 -3.49 3.42 8.55
N VAL A 116 -2.44 3.18 7.77
CA VAL A 116 -1.39 4.18 7.51
C VAL A 116 -1.86 5.04 6.36
N ALA A 117 -1.99 6.34 6.62
CA ALA A 117 -2.56 7.32 5.69
C ALA A 117 -1.91 8.69 5.86
N GLY A 118 -2.09 9.55 4.85
CA GLY A 118 -1.70 10.94 4.91
C GLY A 118 -2.69 11.81 5.69
N ASP A 119 -2.14 12.80 6.36
CA ASP A 119 -2.87 13.85 7.05
C ASP A 119 -2.23 15.18 6.67
N PRO A 120 -3.01 16.18 6.18
CA PRO A 120 -2.47 17.45 5.71
C PRO A 120 -1.67 18.23 6.77
N GLU A 121 -2.03 18.07 8.05
CA GLU A 121 -1.38 18.79 9.15
C GLU A 121 -0.28 17.99 9.83
N LYS A 122 -0.44 16.66 9.89
CA LYS A 122 0.40 15.77 10.73
C LYS A 122 1.34 14.88 9.91
N GLY A 123 1.23 14.90 8.58
CA GLY A 123 2.03 14.03 7.72
C GLY A 123 1.47 12.60 7.63
N ILE A 124 2.33 11.63 7.34
CA ILE A 124 1.94 10.21 7.31
C ILE A 124 1.79 9.71 8.75
N LEU A 125 0.63 9.15 9.06
CA LEU A 125 0.36 8.63 10.41
C LEU A 125 -0.53 7.39 10.37
N THR A 126 -0.67 6.74 11.52
CA THR A 126 -1.60 5.61 11.69
C THR A 126 -2.89 6.12 12.34
N LYS A 127 -4.02 5.90 11.66
CA LYS A 127 -5.36 6.27 12.13
C LYS A 127 -6.24 5.03 12.31
N HIS A 128 -7.19 5.10 13.21
CA HIS A 128 -8.25 4.09 13.31
C HIS A 128 -9.20 4.23 12.11
N LEU A 129 -9.60 3.11 11.50
CA LEU A 129 -10.51 3.12 10.33
C LEU A 129 -11.81 3.88 10.61
N LEU A 130 -12.33 3.84 11.84
CA LEU A 130 -13.54 4.55 12.22
C LEU A 130 -13.43 6.08 12.14
N GLU A 131 -12.21 6.63 12.21
CA GLU A 131 -12.00 8.07 12.05
C GLU A 131 -12.35 8.52 10.62
N PHE A 132 -12.00 7.69 9.62
CA PHE A 132 -12.35 7.97 8.23
C PHE A 132 -13.84 7.82 7.93
N LYS A 133 -14.53 6.87 8.58
CA LYS A 133 -15.96 6.63 8.34
C LYS A 133 -16.88 7.81 8.64
N LYS A 134 -16.40 8.80 9.40
CA LYS A 134 -17.17 10.01 9.71
C LYS A 134 -17.26 10.96 8.53
N ASP A 135 -16.25 10.93 7.64
CA ASP A 135 -16.07 11.92 6.58
C ASP A 135 -16.56 11.43 5.21
N TYR A 136 -16.79 10.11 5.07
CA TYR A 136 -17.10 9.49 3.79
C TYR A 136 -18.42 8.71 3.82
N LEU A 137 -19.07 8.60 2.64
CA LEU A 137 -20.34 7.86 2.50
C LEU A 137 -20.17 6.37 2.75
N TRP A 138 -19.12 5.78 2.17
CA TRP A 138 -18.73 4.40 2.41
C TRP A 138 -17.25 4.20 2.12
N ILE A 139 -16.73 3.08 2.60
CA ILE A 139 -15.34 2.69 2.48
C ILE A 139 -15.28 1.33 1.79
N GLU A 140 -14.41 1.23 0.79
CA GLU A 140 -14.09 0.01 0.06
C GLU A 140 -12.66 -0.43 0.35
N TYR A 141 -12.40 -1.72 0.16
CA TYR A 141 -11.10 -2.31 0.38
C TYR A 141 -10.65 -3.05 -0.86
N GLN A 142 -9.41 -2.86 -1.25
CA GLN A 142 -8.80 -3.59 -2.36
C GLN A 142 -7.54 -4.31 -1.90
N TYR A 143 -7.43 -5.57 -2.25
CA TYR A 143 -6.31 -6.42 -1.90
C TYR A 143 -5.58 -6.90 -3.14
N VAL A 144 -4.25 -7.09 -3.05
CA VAL A 144 -3.45 -7.57 -4.18
C VAL A 144 -3.95 -8.93 -4.64
N ASP A 145 -4.19 -9.05 -5.94
CA ASP A 145 -4.42 -10.32 -6.61
C ASP A 145 -3.08 -10.85 -7.14
N PHE A 146 -2.62 -11.97 -6.58
CA PHE A 146 -1.38 -12.63 -6.97
C PHE A 146 -1.65 -13.68 -8.05
#